data_b4aa4327d51faa0d15346993b7bd217a
#
_entry.id   b4aa4327d51faa0d15346993b7bd217a
#
_cell.length_a   1.000
_cell.length_b   1.000
_cell.length_c   1.000
_cell.angle_alpha   90.00
_cell.angle_beta   90.00
_cell.angle_gamma   90.00
#
_symmetry.space_group_name_H-M   'P 1'
#
loop_
_entity.id
_entity.type
_entity.pdbx_description
1 polymer ?
#
loop_
_entity_poly.entity_id
_entity_poly.type
_entity_poly.pdbx_seq_one_letter_code
_entity_poly.pdbx_strand_id
1 'polypeptide(L)'
;METTEYIYRDIMGQVQGVKTRRDTQEGKEIYWKKPLKTTVPYRLDEIANTKTVFLLEGEKCVDFFHQKTKWKATCCPNGSNSDATCAMWLKEVGVERVILIPDNDETGHKYVTDFAYQLLKLGIVSKIIKLTGLFPSEDFYEWITERNGSVDKLKELIKEAKSIELPYQKLKKLSEVKDENVSWLWENRIPLSYLSILYGYPGCGKSYISSAIACAGSIGKGLPQQEKFEPFDSLFLLGEDSSSVLKNRIETFEEHDMDKISVFDEGSVQFTPEGIDEIKAMIRETKASLCVIDPLNAFFAGYQNVNSDNEVREVLSDILKEARKYNCALLCISHLNKSSQITDAIYRLSGSTGLSGLARSMMLAGKVTEEIDSREKFHSNVLVHVKSNLSNLQHSLGYKIYSDGSFNWGTQVSYNENDIIIGESNAKRN
;
A
#
# COMPACT_ATOMS: atom_id res chain seq x y z
N MET A 1 -8.89 -21.31 44.55
CA MET A 1 -8.14 -22.05 43.51
C MET A 1 -9.15 -22.87 42.73
N GLU A 2 -9.33 -22.55 41.49
CA GLU A 2 -10.21 -23.29 40.59
C GLU A 2 -9.33 -24.16 39.68
N THR A 3 -9.69 -25.41 39.52
CA THR A 3 -8.97 -26.36 38.67
C THR A 3 -9.91 -26.93 37.65
N THR A 4 -9.59 -26.76 36.36
CA THR A 4 -10.40 -27.23 35.24
C THR A 4 -9.60 -28.26 34.44
N GLU A 5 -10.23 -29.39 34.09
CA GLU A 5 -9.63 -30.41 33.25
C GLU A 5 -10.28 -30.38 31.86
N TYR A 6 -9.46 -30.30 30.82
CA TYR A 6 -9.86 -30.37 29.43
C TYR A 6 -9.50 -31.75 28.86
N ILE A 7 -10.51 -32.52 28.50
CA ILE A 7 -10.34 -33.90 28.04
C ILE A 7 -10.35 -33.91 26.52
N TYR A 8 -9.23 -34.30 25.92
CA TYR A 8 -9.10 -34.50 24.49
C TYR A 8 -9.53 -35.90 24.09
N ARG A 9 -10.45 -36.04 23.15
CA ARG A 9 -11.00 -37.30 22.66
C ARG A 9 -10.81 -37.42 21.16
N ASP A 10 -10.61 -38.64 20.67
CA ASP A 10 -10.68 -38.91 19.23
C ASP A 10 -12.14 -39.03 18.77
N ILE A 11 -12.32 -39.30 17.47
CA ILE A 11 -13.64 -39.43 16.82
C ILE A 11 -14.51 -40.56 17.39
N MET A 12 -13.88 -41.52 18.06
CA MET A 12 -14.56 -42.64 18.72
C MET A 12 -14.85 -42.38 20.21
N GLY A 13 -14.56 -41.15 20.68
CA GLY A 13 -14.73 -40.72 22.06
C GLY A 13 -13.66 -41.24 23.03
N GLN A 14 -12.57 -41.91 22.54
CA GLN A 14 -11.50 -42.40 23.36
C GLN A 14 -10.60 -41.25 23.84
N VAL A 15 -10.24 -41.25 25.12
CA VAL A 15 -9.39 -40.22 25.72
C VAL A 15 -7.96 -40.30 25.19
N GLN A 16 -7.55 -39.26 24.46
CA GLN A 16 -6.21 -39.09 23.91
C GLN A 16 -5.27 -38.35 24.86
N GLY A 17 -5.79 -37.41 25.67
CA GLY A 17 -5.03 -36.68 26.66
C GLY A 17 -5.92 -35.92 27.64
N VAL A 18 -5.32 -35.40 28.72
CA VAL A 18 -6.00 -34.52 29.69
C VAL A 18 -5.09 -33.34 29.99
N LYS A 19 -5.55 -32.14 29.68
CA LYS A 19 -4.86 -30.89 29.99
C LYS A 19 -5.52 -30.26 31.20
N THR A 20 -4.74 -29.75 32.14
CA THR A 20 -5.24 -29.17 33.39
C THR A 20 -4.86 -27.68 33.39
N ARG A 21 -5.82 -26.87 33.71
CA ARG A 21 -5.64 -25.45 34.03
C ARG A 21 -5.94 -25.24 35.51
N ARG A 22 -5.04 -24.58 36.21
CA ARG A 22 -5.20 -24.15 37.60
C ARG A 22 -5.05 -22.65 37.65
N ASP A 23 -6.12 -21.94 38.03
CA ASP A 23 -6.08 -20.49 38.24
C ASP A 23 -5.68 -20.24 39.72
N THR A 24 -4.54 -19.54 39.92
CA THR A 24 -3.95 -19.18 41.20
C THR A 24 -3.96 -17.67 41.40
N GLN A 25 -3.62 -17.19 42.61
CA GLN A 25 -3.49 -15.76 42.88
C GLN A 25 -2.30 -15.09 42.11
N GLU A 26 -1.31 -15.90 41.74
CA GLU A 26 -0.08 -15.45 41.05
C GLU A 26 -0.15 -15.58 39.51
N GLY A 27 -1.26 -16.13 38.98
CA GLY A 27 -1.47 -16.37 37.55
C GLY A 27 -2.11 -17.70 37.23
N LYS A 28 -1.93 -18.15 35.99
CA LYS A 28 -2.47 -19.46 35.52
C LYS A 28 -1.33 -20.44 35.28
N GLU A 29 -1.53 -21.66 35.76
CA GLU A 29 -0.69 -22.83 35.47
C GLU A 29 -1.43 -23.74 34.49
N ILE A 30 -0.78 -24.14 33.41
CA ILE A 30 -1.35 -25.04 32.38
C ILE A 30 -0.35 -26.17 32.14
N TYR A 31 -0.79 -27.41 32.33
CA TYR A 31 0.05 -28.59 32.14
C TYR A 31 -0.76 -29.79 31.68
N TRP A 32 -0.09 -30.75 31.05
CA TRP A 32 -0.68 -32.03 30.68
C TRP A 32 -0.66 -33.01 31.86
N LYS A 33 -1.81 -33.24 32.49
CA LYS A 33 -1.99 -34.31 33.49
C LYS A 33 -1.82 -35.70 32.86
N LYS A 34 -2.31 -35.84 31.61
CA LYS A 34 -2.09 -37.00 30.76
C LYS A 34 -1.68 -36.47 29.38
N PRO A 35 -0.41 -36.67 28.95
CA PRO A 35 0.05 -36.25 27.65
C PRO A 35 -0.82 -36.81 26.52
N LEU A 36 -0.91 -36.04 25.41
CA LEU A 36 -1.60 -36.53 24.21
C LEU A 36 -0.89 -37.75 23.64
N LYS A 37 -1.65 -38.78 23.36
CA LYS A 37 -1.18 -39.96 22.60
C LYS A 37 -1.14 -39.63 21.11
N THR A 38 -2.14 -38.89 20.65
CA THR A 38 -2.27 -38.38 19.27
C THR A 38 -2.71 -36.93 19.34
N THR A 39 -2.09 -36.04 18.54
CA THR A 39 -2.51 -34.64 18.42
C THR A 39 -3.87 -34.57 17.76
N VAL A 40 -4.88 -34.18 18.52
CA VAL A 40 -6.26 -34.00 18.06
C VAL A 40 -6.79 -32.64 18.50
N PRO A 41 -7.70 -31.98 17.74
CA PRO A 41 -8.40 -30.81 18.20
C PRO A 41 -9.22 -31.05 19.46
N TYR A 42 -9.38 -30.05 20.31
CA TYR A 42 -10.25 -30.12 21.48
C TYR A 42 -11.71 -30.33 21.04
N ARG A 43 -12.45 -31.24 21.73
CA ARG A 43 -13.85 -31.59 21.40
C ARG A 43 -14.04 -32.16 19.99
N LEU A 44 -13.04 -32.92 19.48
CA LEU A 44 -13.09 -33.48 18.12
C LEU A 44 -14.31 -34.40 17.94
N ASP A 45 -14.64 -35.22 18.93
CA ASP A 45 -15.81 -36.11 18.96
C ASP A 45 -17.13 -35.34 18.83
N GLU A 46 -17.21 -34.13 19.37
CA GLU A 46 -18.41 -33.31 19.31
C GLU A 46 -18.57 -32.50 17.99
N ILE A 47 -17.49 -32.23 17.32
CA ILE A 47 -17.49 -31.47 16.05
C ILE A 47 -17.57 -32.39 14.83
N ALA A 48 -17.41 -33.69 15.01
CA ALA A 48 -17.53 -34.68 13.94
C ALA A 48 -18.86 -34.55 13.20
N ASN A 49 -18.83 -34.62 11.85
CA ASN A 49 -19.96 -34.44 10.93
C ASN A 49 -20.61 -33.04 10.97
N THR A 50 -19.95 -32.06 11.58
CA THR A 50 -20.42 -30.66 11.58
C THR A 50 -19.81 -29.91 10.40
N LYS A 51 -20.65 -29.27 9.57
CA LYS A 51 -20.16 -28.56 8.38
C LYS A 51 -19.47 -27.24 8.68
N THR A 52 -19.83 -26.57 9.77
CA THR A 52 -19.26 -25.28 10.17
C THR A 52 -18.84 -25.32 11.62
N VAL A 53 -17.58 -25.02 11.88
CA VAL A 53 -16.96 -25.05 13.21
C VAL A 53 -16.27 -23.72 13.47
N PHE A 54 -16.29 -23.28 14.73
CA PHE A 54 -15.54 -22.10 15.19
C PHE A 54 -14.21 -22.55 15.78
N LEU A 55 -13.14 -21.79 15.50
CA LEU A 55 -11.82 -22.02 16.07
C LEU A 55 -11.41 -20.80 16.89
N LEU A 56 -11.09 -21.06 18.16
CA LEU A 56 -10.56 -20.10 19.12
C LEU A 56 -9.18 -20.60 19.61
N GLU A 57 -8.44 -19.79 20.37
CA GLU A 57 -7.07 -20.16 20.74
C GLU A 57 -6.99 -21.12 21.91
N GLY A 58 -7.90 -21.04 22.89
CA GLY A 58 -7.82 -21.81 24.13
C GLY A 58 -9.10 -22.53 24.52
N GLU A 59 -8.94 -23.63 25.28
CA GLU A 59 -10.03 -24.52 25.71
C GLU A 59 -11.09 -23.78 26.53
N LYS A 60 -10.67 -22.88 27.46
CA LYS A 60 -11.57 -22.07 28.28
C LYS A 60 -12.49 -21.23 27.42
N CYS A 61 -11.91 -20.60 26.40
CA CYS A 61 -12.64 -19.74 25.47
C CYS A 61 -13.60 -20.56 24.59
N VAL A 62 -13.19 -21.76 24.16
CA VAL A 62 -14.05 -22.72 23.43
C VAL A 62 -15.26 -23.13 24.25
N ASP A 63 -15.08 -23.52 25.53
CA ASP A 63 -16.19 -23.93 26.39
C ASP A 63 -17.14 -22.75 26.68
N PHE A 64 -16.62 -21.58 26.95
CA PHE A 64 -17.41 -20.36 27.13
C PHE A 64 -18.19 -20.00 25.85
N PHE A 65 -17.53 -20.05 24.69
CA PHE A 65 -18.15 -19.82 23.39
C PHE A 65 -19.34 -20.76 23.17
N HIS A 66 -19.11 -22.07 23.39
CA HIS A 66 -20.17 -23.07 23.26
C HIS A 66 -21.33 -22.84 24.26
N GLN A 67 -21.02 -22.46 25.49
CA GLN A 67 -22.03 -22.13 26.50
C GLN A 67 -22.92 -20.97 26.06
N LYS A 68 -22.34 -19.93 25.48
CA LYS A 68 -23.04 -18.70 25.07
C LYS A 68 -23.80 -18.84 23.75
N THR A 69 -23.21 -19.49 22.77
CA THR A 69 -23.74 -19.53 21.40
C THR A 69 -24.49 -20.82 21.07
N LYS A 70 -24.16 -21.92 21.75
CA LYS A 70 -24.55 -23.31 21.40
C LYS A 70 -23.95 -23.80 20.08
N TRP A 71 -23.08 -23.03 19.43
CA TRP A 71 -22.39 -23.44 18.21
C TRP A 71 -21.20 -24.34 18.53
N LYS A 72 -20.81 -25.16 17.56
CA LYS A 72 -19.68 -26.07 17.68
C LYS A 72 -18.38 -25.31 17.53
N ALA A 73 -17.49 -25.48 18.53
CA ALA A 73 -16.20 -24.81 18.56
C ALA A 73 -15.10 -25.78 18.98
N THR A 74 -13.87 -25.44 18.59
CA THR A 74 -12.66 -26.19 18.89
C THR A 74 -11.47 -25.26 19.07
N CYS A 75 -10.37 -25.78 19.61
CA CYS A 75 -9.03 -25.18 19.52
C CYS A 75 -8.00 -26.27 19.29
N CYS A 76 -6.83 -25.86 18.89
CA CYS A 76 -5.70 -26.78 18.80
C CYS A 76 -4.98 -26.93 20.15
N PRO A 77 -4.37 -28.09 20.47
CA PRO A 77 -3.91 -28.38 21.81
C PRO A 77 -2.78 -27.46 22.32
N ASN A 78 -2.03 -26.83 21.42
CA ASN A 78 -0.91 -25.94 21.74
C ASN A 78 -1.16 -24.48 21.35
N GLY A 79 -2.41 -24.08 21.12
CA GLY A 79 -2.78 -22.71 20.72
C GLY A 79 -2.02 -22.26 19.47
N SER A 80 -1.35 -21.12 19.53
CA SER A 80 -0.58 -20.55 18.42
C SER A 80 0.59 -21.41 17.91
N ASN A 81 1.00 -22.45 18.64
CA ASN A 81 2.02 -23.43 18.21
C ASN A 81 1.41 -24.67 17.54
N SER A 82 0.19 -24.58 17.06
CA SER A 82 -0.52 -25.68 16.43
C SER A 82 0.09 -26.03 15.08
N ASP A 83 0.01 -27.32 14.76
CA ASP A 83 0.52 -27.86 13.52
C ASP A 83 -0.60 -28.15 12.49
N ALA A 84 -0.20 -28.54 11.28
CA ALA A 84 -1.11 -28.90 10.19
C ALA A 84 -2.00 -30.12 10.54
N THR A 85 -1.66 -30.91 11.56
CA THR A 85 -2.39 -32.12 11.99
C THR A 85 -3.82 -31.77 12.41
N CYS A 86 -4.01 -30.64 13.11
CA CYS A 86 -5.36 -30.18 13.48
C CYS A 86 -6.23 -29.86 12.28
N ALA A 87 -5.67 -29.21 11.25
CA ALA A 87 -6.38 -28.91 10.01
C ALA A 87 -6.77 -30.21 9.26
N MET A 88 -5.89 -31.21 9.25
CA MET A 88 -6.18 -32.52 8.66
C MET A 88 -7.33 -33.22 9.38
N TRP A 89 -7.37 -33.20 10.71
CA TRP A 89 -8.49 -33.75 11.47
C TRP A 89 -9.82 -33.08 11.14
N LEU A 90 -9.84 -31.74 11.01
CA LEU A 90 -11.06 -31.03 10.63
C LEU A 90 -11.57 -31.48 9.26
N LYS A 91 -10.66 -31.73 8.31
CA LYS A 91 -11.02 -32.28 6.99
C LYS A 91 -11.57 -33.70 7.10
N GLU A 92 -10.93 -34.57 7.90
CA GLU A 92 -11.31 -35.97 8.08
C GLU A 92 -12.70 -36.11 8.69
N VAL A 93 -13.05 -35.28 9.67
CA VAL A 93 -14.37 -35.28 10.31
C VAL A 93 -15.46 -34.57 9.52
N GLY A 94 -15.18 -34.11 8.27
CA GLY A 94 -16.17 -33.58 7.35
C GLY A 94 -16.51 -32.10 7.52
N VAL A 95 -15.64 -31.33 8.17
CA VAL A 95 -15.79 -29.86 8.28
C VAL A 95 -15.56 -29.21 6.90
N GLU A 96 -16.52 -28.39 6.47
CA GLU A 96 -16.47 -27.66 5.20
C GLU A 96 -16.09 -26.19 5.40
N ARG A 97 -16.39 -25.62 6.57
CA ARG A 97 -16.16 -24.20 6.89
C ARG A 97 -15.64 -24.04 8.31
N VAL A 98 -14.66 -23.15 8.48
CA VAL A 98 -14.12 -22.76 9.78
C VAL A 98 -14.19 -21.25 9.96
N ILE A 99 -14.77 -20.79 11.06
CA ILE A 99 -14.78 -19.39 11.47
C ILE A 99 -13.71 -19.21 12.54
N LEU A 100 -12.69 -18.41 12.23
CA LEU A 100 -11.52 -18.20 13.07
C LEU A 100 -11.72 -16.91 13.87
N ILE A 101 -11.57 -16.99 15.18
CA ILE A 101 -11.68 -15.86 16.10
C ILE A 101 -10.36 -15.76 16.88
N PRO A 102 -9.44 -14.86 16.46
CA PRO A 102 -8.17 -14.65 17.15
C PRO A 102 -8.35 -13.91 18.47
N ASP A 103 -7.40 -14.10 19.39
CA ASP A 103 -7.14 -13.17 20.47
C ASP A 103 -6.64 -11.84 19.87
N ASN A 104 -6.87 -10.70 20.54
CA ASN A 104 -6.55 -9.39 19.99
C ASN A 104 -5.08 -9.02 20.22
N ASP A 105 -4.17 -9.84 19.66
CA ASP A 105 -2.74 -9.57 19.64
C ASP A 105 -2.10 -10.04 18.31
N GLU A 106 -0.86 -9.65 18.08
CA GLU A 106 -0.14 -9.97 16.85
C GLU A 106 0.04 -11.49 16.66
N THR A 107 0.30 -12.21 17.75
CA THR A 107 0.50 -13.66 17.73
C THR A 107 -0.77 -14.39 17.33
N GLY A 108 -1.92 -14.03 17.92
CA GLY A 108 -3.22 -14.59 17.61
C GLY A 108 -3.65 -14.30 16.16
N HIS A 109 -3.47 -13.09 15.70
CA HIS A 109 -3.76 -12.73 14.30
C HIS A 109 -2.89 -13.51 13.31
N LYS A 110 -1.59 -13.67 13.59
CA LYS A 110 -0.68 -14.46 12.77
C LYS A 110 -1.09 -15.92 12.76
N TYR A 111 -1.36 -16.49 13.94
CA TYR A 111 -1.77 -17.88 14.09
C TYR A 111 -3.00 -18.22 13.25
N VAL A 112 -4.09 -17.44 13.38
CA VAL A 112 -5.31 -17.75 12.63
C VAL A 112 -5.14 -17.54 11.13
N THR A 113 -4.28 -16.61 10.71
CA THR A 113 -3.96 -16.39 9.29
C THR A 113 -3.22 -17.58 8.70
N ASP A 114 -2.18 -18.06 9.38
CA ASP A 114 -1.39 -19.22 8.95
C ASP A 114 -2.27 -20.48 8.92
N PHE A 115 -3.11 -20.66 9.94
CA PHE A 115 -4.04 -21.79 10.02
C PHE A 115 -5.10 -21.74 8.92
N ALA A 116 -5.64 -20.55 8.60
CA ALA A 116 -6.60 -20.37 7.51
C ALA A 116 -6.02 -20.80 6.15
N TYR A 117 -4.74 -20.51 5.89
CA TYR A 117 -4.08 -20.99 4.68
C TYR A 117 -3.90 -22.52 4.65
N GLN A 118 -3.68 -23.16 5.81
CA GLN A 118 -3.63 -24.62 5.88
C GLN A 118 -5.01 -25.23 5.58
N LEU A 119 -6.07 -24.69 6.17
CA LEU A 119 -7.44 -25.12 5.90
C LEU A 119 -7.79 -24.99 4.42
N LEU A 120 -7.41 -23.89 3.83
CA LEU A 120 -7.69 -23.60 2.42
C LEU A 120 -7.00 -24.59 1.47
N LYS A 121 -5.74 -25.02 1.78
CA LYS A 121 -5.03 -26.07 1.03
C LYS A 121 -5.76 -27.42 1.08
N LEU A 122 -6.52 -27.66 2.14
CA LEU A 122 -7.34 -28.86 2.30
C LEU A 122 -8.76 -28.72 1.73
N GLY A 123 -9.07 -27.58 1.09
CA GLY A 123 -10.37 -27.29 0.52
C GLY A 123 -11.45 -26.94 1.56
N ILE A 124 -11.06 -26.47 2.75
CA ILE A 124 -11.95 -25.98 3.80
C ILE A 124 -12.03 -24.46 3.68
N VAL A 125 -13.22 -23.93 3.50
CA VAL A 125 -13.45 -22.47 3.45
C VAL A 125 -13.29 -21.87 4.84
N SER A 126 -12.54 -20.80 4.97
CA SER A 126 -12.36 -20.11 6.25
C SER A 126 -12.65 -18.63 6.18
N LYS A 127 -13.11 -18.07 7.31
CA LYS A 127 -13.28 -16.64 7.55
C LYS A 127 -12.60 -16.25 8.85
N ILE A 128 -11.92 -15.10 8.87
CA ILE A 128 -11.37 -14.54 10.11
C ILE A 128 -12.31 -13.42 10.57
N ILE A 129 -12.73 -13.48 11.84
CA ILE A 129 -13.59 -12.50 12.47
C ILE A 129 -12.76 -11.62 13.39
N LYS A 130 -12.76 -10.33 13.13
CA LYS A 130 -12.16 -9.35 14.04
C LYS A 130 -13.24 -8.84 15.01
N LEU A 131 -13.11 -9.17 16.29
CA LEU A 131 -13.99 -8.64 17.34
C LEU A 131 -13.63 -7.16 17.59
N THR A 132 -14.61 -6.30 17.52
CA THR A 132 -14.41 -4.85 17.67
C THR A 132 -14.47 -4.40 19.13
N GLY A 133 -13.63 -3.43 19.51
CA GLY A 133 -13.63 -2.84 20.85
C GLY A 133 -12.83 -3.60 21.90
N LEU A 134 -12.06 -4.61 21.53
CA LEU A 134 -11.13 -5.31 22.40
C LEU A 134 -9.86 -4.50 22.65
N PHE A 135 -9.33 -4.57 23.87
CA PHE A 135 -7.98 -4.14 24.18
C PHE A 135 -6.94 -5.20 23.79
N PRO A 136 -5.64 -4.86 23.78
CA PRO A 136 -4.58 -5.83 23.50
C PRO A 136 -4.67 -7.06 24.43
N SER A 137 -4.49 -8.24 23.84
CA SER A 137 -4.54 -9.56 24.52
C SER A 137 -5.89 -9.97 25.11
N GLU A 138 -6.97 -9.27 24.80
CA GLU A 138 -8.33 -9.70 25.10
C GLU A 138 -8.84 -10.68 24.06
N ASP A 139 -9.72 -11.59 24.49
CA ASP A 139 -10.31 -12.65 23.69
C ASP A 139 -11.85 -12.54 23.59
N PHE A 140 -12.48 -13.61 23.12
CA PHE A 140 -13.95 -13.67 23.03
C PHE A 140 -14.64 -13.60 24.40
N TYR A 141 -13.96 -14.02 25.49
CA TYR A 141 -14.55 -13.97 26.82
C TYR A 141 -14.76 -12.51 27.26
N GLU A 142 -13.73 -11.67 27.20
CA GLU A 142 -13.81 -10.25 27.53
C GLU A 142 -14.74 -9.51 26.57
N TRP A 143 -14.75 -9.90 25.28
CA TRP A 143 -15.67 -9.30 24.31
C TRP A 143 -17.13 -9.42 24.72
N ILE A 144 -17.57 -10.62 25.21
CA ILE A 144 -18.92 -10.84 25.70
C ILE A 144 -19.16 -10.19 27.05
N THR A 145 -18.20 -10.31 28.00
CA THR A 145 -18.42 -9.93 29.40
C THR A 145 -18.16 -8.45 29.70
N GLU A 146 -17.24 -7.81 28.96
CA GLU A 146 -16.75 -6.48 29.26
C GLU A 146 -16.89 -5.48 28.12
N ARG A 147 -17.02 -5.93 26.87
CA ARG A 147 -17.03 -5.06 25.65
C ARG A 147 -18.39 -5.00 24.96
N ASN A 148 -19.47 -5.35 25.65
CA ASN A 148 -20.84 -5.34 25.11
C ASN A 148 -21.00 -6.19 23.83
N GLY A 149 -20.20 -7.24 23.67
CA GLY A 149 -20.36 -8.23 22.64
C GLY A 149 -21.66 -9.02 22.81
N SER A 150 -22.22 -9.52 21.71
CA SER A 150 -23.41 -10.35 21.75
C SER A 150 -23.41 -11.35 20.60
N VAL A 151 -24.22 -12.41 20.74
CA VAL A 151 -24.38 -13.41 19.67
C VAL A 151 -24.92 -12.79 18.38
N ASP A 152 -25.77 -11.75 18.48
CA ASP A 152 -26.32 -11.10 17.30
C ASP A 152 -25.27 -10.24 16.59
N LYS A 153 -24.45 -9.47 17.33
CA LYS A 153 -23.28 -8.79 16.75
C LYS A 153 -22.32 -9.77 16.11
N LEU A 154 -22.10 -10.93 16.72
CA LEU A 154 -21.24 -11.96 16.13
C LEU A 154 -21.79 -12.49 14.81
N LYS A 155 -23.11 -12.68 14.69
CA LYS A 155 -23.76 -13.05 13.40
C LYS A 155 -23.53 -12.02 12.32
N GLU A 156 -23.61 -10.73 12.65
CA GLU A 156 -23.34 -9.63 11.73
C GLU A 156 -21.88 -9.67 11.25
N LEU A 157 -20.92 -9.78 12.16
CA LEU A 157 -19.50 -9.90 11.82
C LEU A 157 -19.22 -11.11 10.92
N ILE A 158 -19.85 -12.26 11.18
CA ILE A 158 -19.73 -13.46 10.33
C ILE A 158 -20.26 -13.19 8.92
N LYS A 159 -21.36 -12.47 8.80
CA LYS A 159 -21.98 -12.13 7.52
C LYS A 159 -21.07 -11.20 6.70
N GLU A 160 -20.47 -10.20 7.34
CA GLU A 160 -19.60 -9.21 6.70
C GLU A 160 -18.22 -9.76 6.36
N ALA A 161 -17.69 -10.73 7.13
CA ALA A 161 -16.37 -11.28 6.94
C ALA A 161 -16.25 -11.98 5.58
N LYS A 162 -15.17 -11.65 4.86
CA LYS A 162 -14.82 -12.30 3.59
C LYS A 162 -14.12 -13.63 3.85
N SER A 163 -14.32 -14.58 2.95
CA SER A 163 -13.57 -15.83 2.96
C SER A 163 -12.11 -15.59 2.63
N ILE A 164 -11.23 -16.33 3.28
CA ILE A 164 -9.79 -16.32 2.95
C ILE A 164 -9.60 -17.03 1.60
N GLU A 165 -8.84 -16.40 0.72
CA GLU A 165 -8.52 -16.92 -0.60
C GLU A 165 -7.00 -17.13 -0.72
N LEU A 166 -6.58 -18.20 -1.38
CA LEU A 166 -5.16 -18.40 -1.69
C LEU A 166 -4.70 -17.31 -2.68
N PRO A 167 -3.49 -16.77 -2.50
CA PRO A 167 -2.96 -15.76 -3.43
C PRO A 167 -3.00 -16.21 -4.89
N TYR A 168 -2.82 -17.51 -5.17
CA TYR A 168 -2.85 -18.06 -6.52
C TYR A 168 -4.28 -18.26 -7.07
N GLN A 169 -5.36 -18.19 -6.25
CA GLN A 169 -6.74 -18.16 -6.76
C GLN A 169 -7.06 -16.86 -7.52
N LYS A 170 -6.18 -15.86 -7.39
CA LYS A 170 -6.21 -14.65 -8.22
C LYS A 170 -5.58 -14.85 -9.61
N LEU A 171 -5.01 -16.04 -9.89
CA LEU A 171 -4.49 -16.35 -11.21
C LEU A 171 -5.63 -16.36 -12.23
N LYS A 172 -5.47 -15.56 -13.27
CA LYS A 172 -6.36 -15.53 -14.44
C LYS A 172 -5.58 -16.04 -15.65
N LYS A 173 -6.25 -16.75 -16.54
CA LYS A 173 -5.66 -17.02 -17.85
C LYS A 173 -5.57 -15.71 -18.62
N LEU A 174 -4.51 -15.52 -19.39
CA LEU A 174 -4.33 -14.28 -20.15
C LEU A 174 -5.53 -14.01 -21.09
N SER A 175 -6.16 -15.08 -21.62
CA SER A 175 -7.37 -15.00 -22.45
C SER A 175 -8.61 -14.49 -21.71
N GLU A 176 -8.60 -14.48 -20.36
CA GLU A 176 -9.68 -14.00 -19.51
C GLU A 176 -9.42 -12.55 -19.04
N VAL A 177 -8.22 -12.02 -19.32
CA VAL A 177 -7.87 -10.64 -19.03
C VAL A 177 -8.48 -9.76 -20.12
N LYS A 178 -9.29 -8.79 -19.73
CA LYS A 178 -9.80 -7.80 -20.66
C LYS A 178 -8.64 -6.92 -21.15
N ASP A 179 -8.66 -6.58 -22.42
CA ASP A 179 -7.74 -5.59 -22.97
C ASP A 179 -8.05 -4.22 -22.33
N GLU A 180 -7.18 -3.79 -21.45
CA GLU A 180 -7.20 -2.47 -20.86
C GLU A 180 -6.09 -1.65 -21.54
N ASN A 181 -6.48 -0.70 -22.38
CA ASN A 181 -5.55 0.29 -22.88
C ASN A 181 -5.01 1.13 -21.73
N VAL A 182 -3.74 1.49 -21.79
CA VAL A 182 -3.15 2.42 -20.81
C VAL A 182 -3.88 3.75 -20.93
N SER A 183 -4.45 4.20 -19.81
CA SER A 183 -5.04 5.53 -19.72
C SER A 183 -3.95 6.54 -19.31
N TRP A 184 -4.00 7.70 -19.89
CA TRP A 184 -2.99 8.74 -19.73
C TRP A 184 -3.57 10.00 -19.12
N LEU A 185 -2.87 10.59 -18.17
CA LEU A 185 -3.10 11.96 -17.73
C LEU A 185 -2.44 12.95 -18.71
N TRP A 186 -1.21 12.69 -19.09
CA TRP A 186 -0.51 13.36 -20.19
C TRP A 186 -0.09 12.29 -21.20
N GLU A 187 -0.66 12.37 -22.39
CA GLU A 187 -0.55 11.33 -23.42
C GLU A 187 0.90 10.90 -23.65
N ASN A 188 1.14 9.59 -23.51
CA ASN A 188 2.43 8.94 -23.64
C ASN A 188 3.54 9.41 -22.67
N ARG A 189 3.24 10.31 -21.70
CA ARG A 189 4.21 10.85 -20.74
C ARG A 189 3.87 10.53 -19.29
N ILE A 190 2.63 10.76 -18.87
CA ILE A 190 2.19 10.49 -17.49
C ILE A 190 1.02 9.52 -17.53
N PRO A 191 1.25 8.22 -17.29
CA PRO A 191 0.18 7.23 -17.24
C PRO A 191 -0.62 7.34 -15.94
N LEU A 192 -1.94 7.24 -16.03
CA LEU A 192 -2.82 7.10 -14.88
C LEU A 192 -2.56 5.76 -14.18
N SER A 193 -2.75 5.71 -12.86
CA SER A 193 -2.55 4.51 -12.03
C SER A 193 -1.10 4.03 -11.89
N TYR A 194 -0.14 4.81 -12.34
CA TYR A 194 1.28 4.49 -12.29
C TYR A 194 2.11 5.62 -11.69
N LEU A 195 3.35 5.27 -11.33
CA LEU A 195 4.36 6.21 -10.87
C LEU A 195 5.10 6.81 -12.06
N SER A 196 5.15 8.14 -12.10
CA SER A 196 6.04 8.93 -12.95
C SER A 196 7.02 9.72 -12.08
N ILE A 197 8.23 9.95 -12.59
CA ILE A 197 9.24 10.74 -11.91
C ILE A 197 9.61 11.94 -12.79
N LEU A 198 9.55 13.12 -12.19
CA LEU A 198 10.10 14.35 -12.74
C LEU A 198 11.35 14.72 -11.94
N TYR A 199 12.49 14.68 -12.56
CA TYR A 199 13.76 14.91 -11.89
C TYR A 199 14.64 15.92 -12.63
N GLY A 200 15.66 16.45 -11.95
CA GLY A 200 16.56 17.45 -12.52
C GLY A 200 17.29 18.24 -11.45
N TYR A 201 18.19 19.10 -11.88
CA TYR A 201 18.94 19.97 -10.97
C TYR A 201 18.04 20.98 -10.26
N PRO A 202 18.46 21.52 -9.10
CA PRO A 202 17.77 22.64 -8.47
C PRO A 202 17.65 23.84 -9.43
N GLY A 203 16.51 24.52 -9.41
CA GLY A 203 16.27 25.72 -10.21
C GLY A 203 15.99 25.47 -11.70
N CYS A 204 15.80 24.23 -12.15
CA CYS A 204 15.37 23.94 -13.53
C CYS A 204 13.84 23.98 -13.72
N GLY A 205 13.04 24.35 -12.72
CA GLY A 205 11.61 24.57 -12.86
C GLY A 205 10.71 23.33 -12.74
N LYS A 206 11.14 22.27 -12.08
CA LYS A 206 10.32 21.06 -11.88
C LYS A 206 8.94 21.35 -11.27
N SER A 207 8.90 22.17 -10.22
CA SER A 207 7.63 22.56 -9.58
C SER A 207 6.77 23.47 -10.45
N TYR A 208 7.35 24.24 -11.39
CA TYR A 208 6.59 24.94 -12.42
C TYR A 208 5.97 24.00 -13.44
N ILE A 209 6.68 22.93 -13.83
CA ILE A 209 6.15 21.90 -14.73
C ILE A 209 4.95 21.20 -14.08
N SER A 210 5.06 20.75 -12.83
CA SER A 210 3.93 20.11 -12.13
C SER A 210 2.74 21.06 -11.94
N SER A 211 3.01 22.36 -11.65
CA SER A 211 1.97 23.39 -11.59
C SER A 211 1.30 23.61 -12.96
N ALA A 212 2.07 23.65 -14.04
CA ALA A 212 1.53 23.78 -15.41
C ALA A 212 0.61 22.60 -15.78
N ILE A 213 0.98 21.38 -15.38
CA ILE A 213 0.16 20.18 -15.59
C ILE A 213 -1.14 20.29 -14.79
N ALA A 214 -1.09 20.70 -13.53
CA ALA A 214 -2.26 20.85 -12.67
C ALA A 214 -3.19 21.98 -13.15
N CYS A 215 -2.65 23.14 -13.57
CA CYS A 215 -3.43 24.23 -14.13
C CYS A 215 -4.15 23.81 -15.42
N ALA A 216 -3.46 23.19 -16.35
CA ALA A 216 -4.07 22.64 -17.55
C ALA A 216 -5.14 21.60 -17.21
N GLY A 217 -4.86 20.72 -16.23
CA GLY A 217 -5.79 19.73 -15.73
C GLY A 217 -7.06 20.31 -15.15
N SER A 218 -6.95 21.35 -14.35
CA SER A 218 -8.07 21.98 -13.65
C SER A 218 -9.16 22.54 -14.59
N ILE A 219 -8.79 22.89 -15.80
CA ILE A 219 -9.70 23.46 -16.81
C ILE A 219 -9.86 22.58 -18.06
N GLY A 220 -9.25 21.40 -18.09
CA GLY A 220 -9.28 20.50 -19.25
C GLY A 220 -8.54 21.02 -20.48
N LYS A 221 -7.57 21.91 -20.30
CA LYS A 221 -6.73 22.42 -21.38
C LYS A 221 -5.71 21.38 -21.80
N GLY A 222 -5.59 21.10 -23.10
CA GLY A 222 -4.61 20.15 -23.62
C GLY A 222 -3.18 20.53 -23.23
N LEU A 223 -2.40 19.53 -22.80
CA LEU A 223 -0.97 19.63 -22.61
C LEU A 223 -0.24 19.52 -23.97
N PRO A 224 1.05 19.89 -24.08
CA PRO A 224 1.77 19.75 -25.33
C PRO A 224 1.60 18.35 -25.95
N GLN A 225 1.24 18.31 -27.23
CA GLN A 225 0.99 17.09 -28.01
C GLN A 225 -0.26 16.29 -27.56
N GLN A 226 -1.16 16.91 -26.83
CA GLN A 226 -2.40 16.31 -26.35
C GLN A 226 -3.57 17.25 -26.66
N GLU A 227 -4.70 16.68 -27.06
CA GLU A 227 -5.96 17.40 -27.21
C GLU A 227 -6.57 17.80 -25.86
N LYS A 228 -7.61 18.60 -25.88
CA LYS A 228 -8.40 18.92 -24.68
C LYS A 228 -8.98 17.65 -24.08
N PHE A 229 -9.09 17.61 -22.77
CA PHE A 229 -9.63 16.50 -21.99
C PHE A 229 -10.61 17.00 -20.92
N GLU A 230 -11.30 16.11 -20.25
CA GLU A 230 -12.17 16.46 -19.13
C GLU A 230 -11.35 17.00 -17.95
N PRO A 231 -11.76 18.13 -17.35
CA PRO A 231 -11.08 18.68 -16.18
C PRO A 231 -10.93 17.65 -15.05
N PHE A 232 -9.81 17.70 -14.34
CA PHE A 232 -9.53 16.79 -13.23
C PHE A 232 -8.97 17.52 -12.00
N ASP A 233 -9.14 16.89 -10.85
CA ASP A 233 -8.61 17.39 -9.58
C ASP A 233 -7.16 16.92 -9.36
N SER A 234 -6.35 17.81 -8.77
CA SER A 234 -4.95 17.57 -8.42
C SER A 234 -4.72 17.70 -6.92
N LEU A 235 -3.85 16.84 -6.35
CA LEU A 235 -3.40 16.89 -4.96
C LEU A 235 -1.90 17.14 -4.93
N PHE A 236 -1.45 18.17 -4.21
CA PHE A 236 -0.04 18.45 -3.96
C PHE A 236 0.31 18.12 -2.52
N LEU A 237 1.34 17.29 -2.34
CA LEU A 237 1.98 17.01 -1.06
C LEU A 237 3.33 17.73 -1.08
N LEU A 238 3.45 18.79 -0.26
CA LEU A 238 4.62 19.67 -0.24
C LEU A 238 5.51 19.34 0.97
N GLY A 239 6.79 19.05 0.71
CA GLY A 239 7.77 18.74 1.74
C GLY A 239 8.74 19.89 2.07
N GLU A 240 8.89 20.86 1.18
CA GLU A 240 9.79 22.02 1.32
C GLU A 240 9.10 23.36 1.13
N ASP A 241 8.25 23.49 0.10
CA ASP A 241 7.49 24.71 -0.17
C ASP A 241 6.24 24.78 0.72
N SER A 242 5.75 26.00 1.02
CA SER A 242 4.44 26.21 1.66
C SER A 242 3.31 26.29 0.64
N SER A 243 2.06 26.09 1.10
CA SER A 243 0.86 26.27 0.29
C SER A 243 0.78 27.66 -0.36
N SER A 244 1.24 28.70 0.36
CA SER A 244 1.28 30.06 -0.17
C SER A 244 2.26 30.22 -1.36
N VAL A 245 3.41 29.52 -1.33
CA VAL A 245 4.36 29.51 -2.45
C VAL A 245 3.75 28.81 -3.66
N LEU A 246 3.07 27.68 -3.47
CA LEU A 246 2.36 27.01 -4.54
C LEU A 246 1.25 27.90 -5.11
N LYS A 247 0.43 28.50 -4.24
CA LYS A 247 -0.65 29.42 -4.66
C LYS A 247 -0.12 30.55 -5.53
N ASN A 248 0.90 31.27 -5.07
CA ASN A 248 1.50 32.36 -5.84
C ASN A 248 2.03 31.87 -7.21
N ARG A 249 2.56 30.64 -7.27
CA ARG A 249 3.02 30.03 -8.52
C ARG A 249 1.84 29.71 -9.45
N ILE A 250 0.75 29.14 -8.93
CA ILE A 250 -0.47 28.88 -9.70
C ILE A 250 -1.06 30.20 -10.28
N GLU A 251 -1.08 31.28 -9.50
CA GLU A 251 -1.57 32.60 -9.91
C GLU A 251 -0.79 33.20 -11.08
N THR A 252 0.43 32.75 -11.37
CA THR A 252 1.18 33.21 -12.57
C THR A 252 0.69 32.59 -13.88
N PHE A 253 -0.16 31.54 -13.83
CA PHE A 253 -0.75 30.96 -15.02
C PHE A 253 -2.04 31.67 -15.38
N GLU A 254 -2.22 32.02 -16.66
CA GLU A 254 -3.37 32.81 -17.15
C GLU A 254 -4.71 32.12 -16.93
N GLU A 255 -4.74 30.79 -17.06
CA GLU A 255 -5.95 29.97 -16.97
C GLU A 255 -5.77 28.83 -15.99
N HIS A 256 -6.58 28.78 -14.96
CA HIS A 256 -6.62 27.71 -13.95
C HIS A 256 -7.91 27.77 -13.14
N ASP A 257 -8.25 26.68 -12.48
CA ASP A 257 -9.31 26.58 -11.49
C ASP A 257 -8.70 26.08 -10.17
N MET A 258 -8.55 26.98 -9.20
CA MET A 258 -7.95 26.66 -7.90
C MET A 258 -8.78 25.70 -7.07
N ASP A 259 -10.11 25.66 -7.25
CA ASP A 259 -10.99 24.76 -6.51
C ASP A 259 -10.73 23.27 -6.85
N LYS A 260 -10.02 23.02 -7.96
CA LYS A 260 -9.58 21.69 -8.39
C LYS A 260 -8.14 21.35 -8.00
N ILE A 261 -7.47 22.21 -7.22
CA ILE A 261 -6.09 22.00 -6.80
C ILE A 261 -6.04 21.99 -5.27
N SER A 262 -5.98 20.80 -4.70
CA SER A 262 -5.81 20.59 -3.27
C SER A 262 -4.33 20.56 -2.89
N VAL A 263 -3.98 21.07 -1.71
CA VAL A 263 -2.60 21.10 -1.22
C VAL A 263 -2.55 20.68 0.24
N PHE A 264 -1.51 19.94 0.59
CA PHE A 264 -1.13 19.62 1.95
C PHE A 264 0.34 20.01 2.18
N ASP A 265 0.58 20.90 3.14
CA ASP A 265 1.91 21.43 3.49
C ASP A 265 2.18 21.48 5.01
N GLU A 266 1.28 20.93 5.82
CA GLU A 266 1.45 20.90 7.28
C GLU A 266 2.57 19.92 7.69
N GLY A 267 3.75 20.22 7.28
CA GLY A 267 5.10 19.99 7.81
C GLY A 267 5.50 18.57 8.20
N SER A 268 4.71 17.51 8.05
CA SER A 268 5.14 16.23 8.63
C SER A 268 4.44 14.96 8.18
N VAL A 269 3.79 14.91 7.05
CA VAL A 269 3.47 13.58 6.52
C VAL A 269 4.78 12.93 6.08
N GLN A 270 5.36 12.18 7.00
CA GLN A 270 6.53 11.36 6.70
C GLN A 270 6.04 9.99 6.19
N PHE A 271 6.86 9.28 5.46
CA PHE A 271 6.54 7.92 5.01
C PHE A 271 6.59 6.89 6.14
N THR A 272 6.06 7.23 7.32
CA THR A 272 5.73 6.28 8.38
C THR A 272 4.43 5.53 8.04
N PRO A 273 4.12 4.41 8.70
CA PRO A 273 2.85 3.72 8.49
C PRO A 273 1.62 4.64 8.60
N GLU A 274 1.61 5.53 9.60
CA GLU A 274 0.54 6.49 9.85
C GLU A 274 0.47 7.53 8.72
N GLY A 275 1.62 8.09 8.30
CA GLY A 275 1.67 9.08 7.23
C GLY A 275 1.30 8.49 5.86
N ILE A 276 1.66 7.23 5.60
CA ILE A 276 1.23 6.51 4.39
C ILE A 276 -0.30 6.37 4.38
N ASP A 277 -0.91 6.02 5.52
CA ASP A 277 -2.36 5.90 5.63
C ASP A 277 -3.06 7.25 5.48
N GLU A 278 -2.46 8.33 5.94
CA GLU A 278 -2.93 9.70 5.74
C GLU A 278 -2.88 10.11 4.25
N ILE A 279 -1.76 9.85 3.56
CA ILE A 279 -1.66 10.09 2.11
C ILE A 279 -2.73 9.31 1.34
N LYS A 280 -2.96 8.04 1.69
CA LYS A 280 -4.02 7.23 1.08
C LYS A 280 -5.42 7.82 1.35
N ALA A 281 -5.65 8.36 2.56
CA ALA A 281 -6.91 9.02 2.89
C ALA A 281 -7.10 10.28 2.03
N MET A 282 -6.09 11.12 1.88
CA MET A 282 -6.13 12.32 1.03
C MET A 282 -6.43 11.98 -0.44
N ILE A 283 -5.79 10.94 -1.01
CA ILE A 283 -6.09 10.49 -2.38
C ILE A 283 -7.55 10.02 -2.49
N ARG A 284 -8.07 9.34 -1.47
CA ARG A 284 -9.45 8.85 -1.43
C ARG A 284 -10.47 9.97 -1.33
N GLU A 285 -10.20 10.97 -0.51
CA GLU A 285 -11.09 12.10 -0.28
C GLU A 285 -11.14 13.04 -1.47
N THR A 286 -9.99 13.40 -2.02
CA THR A 286 -9.90 14.32 -3.17
C THR A 286 -10.32 13.65 -4.47
N LYS A 287 -10.18 12.33 -4.59
CA LYS A 287 -10.34 11.57 -5.86
C LYS A 287 -9.50 12.16 -7.00
N ALA A 288 -8.39 12.79 -6.65
CA ALA A 288 -7.51 13.47 -7.58
C ALA A 288 -6.99 12.50 -8.66
N SER A 289 -6.98 12.92 -9.91
CA SER A 289 -6.35 12.18 -11.00
C SER A 289 -4.84 12.37 -11.03
N LEU A 290 -4.33 13.42 -10.38
CA LEU A 290 -2.91 13.71 -10.22
C LEU A 290 -2.57 13.90 -8.74
N CYS A 291 -1.61 13.13 -8.23
CA CYS A 291 -0.99 13.37 -6.94
C CYS A 291 0.49 13.70 -7.15
N VAL A 292 0.90 14.92 -6.77
CA VAL A 292 2.28 15.41 -6.86
C VAL A 292 2.93 15.34 -5.49
N ILE A 293 4.13 14.73 -5.40
CA ILE A 293 4.96 14.66 -4.18
C ILE A 293 6.23 15.49 -4.45
N ASP A 294 6.36 16.65 -3.82
CA ASP A 294 7.41 17.65 -4.14
C ASP A 294 8.14 18.18 -2.89
N PRO A 295 9.44 17.89 -2.69
CA PRO A 295 10.18 16.83 -3.35
C PRO A 295 10.03 15.49 -2.59
N LEU A 296 10.16 14.38 -3.29
CA LEU A 296 10.03 13.04 -2.72
C LEU A 296 10.95 12.82 -1.50
N ASN A 297 12.17 13.34 -1.54
CA ASN A 297 13.17 13.11 -0.48
C ASN A 297 12.77 13.73 0.87
N ALA A 298 11.96 14.77 0.88
CA ALA A 298 11.52 15.42 2.12
C ALA A 298 10.64 14.51 2.98
N PHE A 299 9.96 13.54 2.36
CA PHE A 299 9.06 12.61 3.05
C PHE A 299 9.77 11.41 3.69
N PHE A 300 11.08 11.25 3.49
CA PHE A 300 11.89 10.18 4.10
C PHE A 300 12.68 10.62 5.34
N ALA A 301 12.48 11.81 5.89
CA ALA A 301 13.31 12.37 6.96
C ALA A 301 13.35 11.55 8.26
N GLY A 302 12.40 10.64 8.49
CA GLY A 302 12.34 9.73 9.63
C GLY A 302 13.06 8.38 9.46
N TYR A 303 13.52 8.04 8.28
CA TYR A 303 14.17 6.75 8.00
C TYR A 303 15.68 6.82 8.18
N GLN A 304 16.25 5.95 9.03
CA GLN A 304 17.71 5.91 9.30
C GLN A 304 18.55 5.44 8.09
N ASN A 305 17.93 4.79 7.10
CA ASN A 305 18.59 4.26 5.90
C ASN A 305 17.81 4.58 4.62
N VAL A 306 17.67 5.87 4.27
CA VAL A 306 17.04 6.33 3.00
C VAL A 306 17.68 5.72 1.74
N ASN A 307 18.79 4.99 1.89
CA ASN A 307 19.54 4.37 0.80
C ASN A 307 19.14 2.92 0.51
N SER A 308 18.15 2.33 1.23
CA SER A 308 17.69 1.00 0.89
C SER A 308 16.62 1.07 -0.20
N ASP A 309 16.97 0.62 -1.39
CA ASP A 309 16.08 0.49 -2.56
C ASP A 309 14.76 -0.20 -2.24
N ASN A 310 14.78 -1.11 -1.26
CA ASN A 310 13.61 -1.90 -0.87
C ASN A 310 12.57 -1.08 -0.09
N GLU A 311 12.98 -0.24 0.85
CA GLU A 311 12.07 0.57 1.67
C GLU A 311 11.32 1.60 0.84
N VAL A 312 12.06 2.36 -0.01
CA VAL A 312 11.45 3.32 -0.95
C VAL A 312 10.43 2.65 -1.86
N ARG A 313 10.76 1.46 -2.36
CA ARG A 313 9.90 0.69 -3.24
C ARG A 313 8.65 0.18 -2.52
N GLU A 314 8.77 -0.26 -1.28
CA GLU A 314 7.66 -0.77 -0.47
C GLU A 314 6.65 0.34 -0.18
N VAL A 315 7.12 1.49 0.33
CA VAL A 315 6.30 2.66 0.63
C VAL A 315 5.53 3.15 -0.60
N LEU A 316 6.23 3.43 -1.69
CA LEU A 316 5.59 3.93 -2.90
C LEU A 316 4.66 2.90 -3.55
N SER A 317 4.98 1.60 -3.42
CA SER A 317 4.08 0.53 -3.91
C SER A 317 2.78 0.49 -3.12
N ASP A 318 2.80 0.81 -1.83
CA ASP A 318 1.59 0.81 -1.02
C ASP A 318 0.70 2.02 -1.32
N ILE A 319 1.26 3.21 -1.44
CA ILE A 319 0.55 4.41 -1.91
C ILE A 319 -0.03 4.18 -3.32
N LEU A 320 0.76 3.57 -4.21
CA LEU A 320 0.35 3.29 -5.58
C LEU A 320 -0.81 2.28 -5.67
N LYS A 321 -0.94 1.34 -4.74
CA LYS A 321 -2.12 0.45 -4.66
C LYS A 321 -3.41 1.24 -4.41
N GLU A 322 -3.35 2.27 -3.55
CA GLU A 322 -4.52 3.13 -3.33
C GLU A 322 -4.79 4.03 -4.55
N ALA A 323 -3.75 4.68 -5.10
CA ALA A 323 -3.85 5.52 -6.28
C ALA A 323 -4.52 4.81 -7.48
N ARG A 324 -4.22 3.52 -7.68
CA ARG A 324 -4.85 2.69 -8.71
C ARG A 324 -6.35 2.53 -8.57
N LYS A 325 -6.87 2.52 -7.34
CA LYS A 325 -8.33 2.39 -7.11
C LYS A 325 -9.10 3.61 -7.60
N TYR A 326 -8.44 4.77 -7.63
CA TYR A 326 -8.99 6.05 -8.04
C TYR A 326 -8.49 6.53 -9.40
N ASN A 327 -7.76 5.68 -10.11
CA ASN A 327 -7.14 6.02 -11.41
C ASN A 327 -6.23 7.26 -11.31
N CYS A 328 -5.54 7.42 -10.19
CA CYS A 328 -4.67 8.55 -9.89
C CYS A 328 -3.25 8.30 -10.39
N ALA A 329 -2.66 9.24 -11.13
CA ALA A 329 -1.25 9.26 -11.47
C ALA A 329 -0.43 9.80 -10.28
N LEU A 330 0.63 9.10 -9.88
CA LEU A 330 1.61 9.63 -8.93
C LEU A 330 2.76 10.29 -9.70
N LEU A 331 3.00 11.56 -9.45
CA LEU A 331 4.14 12.32 -10.00
C LEU A 331 5.08 12.70 -8.85
N CYS A 332 6.19 11.99 -8.72
CA CYS A 332 7.20 12.31 -7.72
C CYS A 332 8.26 13.23 -8.31
N ILE A 333 8.53 14.34 -7.62
CA ILE A 333 9.61 15.26 -7.96
C ILE A 333 10.87 14.89 -7.17
N SER A 334 11.99 14.78 -7.86
CA SER A 334 13.27 14.39 -7.25
C SER A 334 14.42 15.26 -7.73
N HIS A 335 15.48 15.35 -6.92
CA HIS A 335 16.72 16.03 -7.28
C HIS A 335 17.75 15.05 -7.82
N LEU A 336 18.60 15.53 -8.73
CA LEU A 336 19.78 14.78 -9.18
C LEU A 336 20.87 14.79 -8.11
N ASN A 337 21.52 13.65 -7.93
CA ASN A 337 22.73 13.55 -7.11
C ASN A 337 23.87 14.36 -7.74
N LYS A 338 24.65 15.06 -6.90
CA LYS A 338 25.79 15.88 -7.33
C LYS A 338 27.03 15.03 -7.75
N SER A 339 26.94 13.70 -7.72
CA SER A 339 28.06 12.82 -8.08
C SER A 339 28.36 12.90 -9.56
N SER A 340 29.58 13.38 -9.89
CA SER A 340 30.08 13.51 -11.27
C SER A 340 30.51 12.17 -11.91
N GLN A 341 30.51 11.07 -11.14
CA GLN A 341 31.01 9.76 -11.59
C GLN A 341 29.96 8.91 -12.31
N ILE A 342 28.67 9.25 -12.19
CA ILE A 342 27.58 8.49 -12.82
C ILE A 342 27.21 9.19 -14.14
N THR A 343 27.46 8.53 -15.27
CA THR A 343 27.22 9.07 -16.62
C THR A 343 25.76 9.01 -17.04
N ASP A 344 25.01 7.99 -16.62
CA ASP A 344 23.62 7.83 -17.01
C ASP A 344 22.65 8.61 -16.12
N ALA A 345 21.80 9.42 -16.72
CA ALA A 345 20.81 10.25 -16.03
C ALA A 345 19.85 9.46 -15.13
N ILE A 346 19.49 8.25 -15.53
CA ILE A 346 18.59 7.36 -14.78
C ILE A 346 19.19 6.96 -13.43
N TYR A 347 20.51 6.75 -13.36
CA TYR A 347 21.23 6.34 -12.14
C TYR A 347 21.67 7.53 -11.26
N ARG A 348 21.50 8.77 -11.75
CA ARG A 348 21.76 9.99 -10.97
C ARG A 348 20.59 10.40 -10.06
N LEU A 349 19.48 9.69 -10.10
CA LEU A 349 18.40 9.92 -9.14
C LEU A 349 18.94 9.78 -7.71
N SER A 350 18.71 10.82 -6.92
CA SER A 350 19.06 10.80 -5.51
C SER A 350 18.23 9.72 -4.82
N GLY A 351 18.87 8.60 -4.48
CA GLY A 351 18.30 7.63 -3.59
C GLY A 351 18.12 6.22 -4.07
N SER A 352 18.05 5.85 -5.35
CA SER A 352 18.05 4.40 -5.59
C SER A 352 17.72 3.91 -7.01
N THR A 353 18.27 2.75 -7.37
CA THR A 353 17.82 1.90 -8.48
C THR A 353 16.38 1.39 -8.27
N GLY A 354 15.93 1.27 -7.01
CA GLY A 354 14.56 0.86 -6.66
C GLY A 354 13.48 1.81 -7.16
N LEU A 355 13.72 3.12 -7.05
CA LEU A 355 12.79 4.15 -7.52
C LEU A 355 12.67 4.13 -9.06
N SER A 356 13.81 4.07 -9.76
CA SER A 356 13.81 3.98 -11.23
C SER A 356 13.17 2.69 -11.74
N GLY A 357 13.27 1.59 -11.00
CA GLY A 357 12.63 0.31 -11.33
C GLY A 357 11.11 0.32 -11.16
N LEU A 358 10.58 1.09 -10.20
CA LEU A 358 9.14 1.21 -9.94
C LEU A 358 8.44 2.15 -10.94
N ALA A 359 9.11 3.23 -11.33
CA ALA A 359 8.57 4.23 -12.24
C ALA A 359 8.32 3.66 -13.64
N ARG A 360 7.17 3.98 -14.22
CA ARG A 360 6.81 3.61 -15.58
C ARG A 360 7.13 4.71 -16.60
N SER A 361 7.28 5.93 -16.15
CA SER A 361 7.73 7.08 -16.95
C SER A 361 8.71 7.91 -16.14
N MET A 362 9.73 8.45 -16.81
CA MET A 362 10.71 9.34 -16.18
C MET A 362 11.06 10.49 -17.13
N MET A 363 11.00 11.69 -16.59
CA MET A 363 11.25 12.93 -17.31
C MET A 363 12.34 13.74 -16.62
N LEU A 364 13.36 14.14 -17.38
CA LEU A 364 14.47 14.99 -16.93
C LEU A 364 14.20 16.43 -17.34
N ALA A 365 14.15 17.31 -16.34
CA ALA A 365 14.12 18.76 -16.56
C ALA A 365 15.54 19.32 -16.39
N GLY A 366 15.98 20.14 -17.34
CA GLY A 366 17.31 20.75 -17.28
C GLY A 366 17.44 21.97 -18.16
N LYS A 367 18.58 22.63 -18.03
CA LYS A 367 18.95 23.79 -18.86
C LYS A 367 19.84 23.35 -20.02
N VAL A 368 19.63 23.96 -21.16
CA VAL A 368 20.52 23.84 -22.31
C VAL A 368 21.46 25.02 -22.34
N THR A 369 22.73 24.78 -22.72
CA THR A 369 23.72 25.85 -22.91
C THR A 369 23.55 26.47 -24.29
N GLU A 370 23.80 27.79 -24.41
CA GLU A 370 23.65 28.55 -25.69
C GLU A 370 24.53 28.01 -26.83
N GLU A 371 25.52 27.19 -26.54
CA GLU A 371 26.42 26.60 -27.53
C GLU A 371 25.84 25.42 -28.32
N ILE A 372 24.74 24.81 -27.86
CA ILE A 372 24.23 23.58 -28.45
C ILE A 372 23.40 23.82 -29.73
N ASP A 373 22.65 24.91 -29.85
CA ASP A 373 22.06 25.33 -31.16
C ASP A 373 21.64 26.80 -31.19
N SER A 374 22.27 27.56 -32.06
CA SER A 374 21.93 28.98 -32.35
C SER A 374 20.55 29.17 -32.99
N ARG A 375 19.90 28.11 -33.45
CA ARG A 375 18.60 28.18 -34.13
C ARG A 375 17.40 28.04 -33.19
N GLU A 376 17.58 27.46 -31.98
CA GLU A 376 16.52 27.28 -31.02
C GLU A 376 16.61 28.23 -29.81
N LYS A 377 16.95 29.48 -30.04
CA LYS A 377 17.18 30.54 -29.03
C LYS A 377 16.01 30.89 -28.10
N PHE A 378 14.84 30.24 -28.23
CA PHE A 378 13.65 30.62 -27.47
C PHE A 378 13.44 29.86 -26.17
N HIS A 379 14.14 28.75 -25.91
CA HIS A 379 13.90 27.90 -24.74
C HIS A 379 15.17 27.79 -23.91
N SER A 380 15.13 28.31 -22.68
CA SER A 380 16.25 28.19 -21.74
C SER A 380 16.27 26.84 -21.00
N ASN A 381 15.16 26.09 -21.05
CA ASN A 381 15.03 24.81 -20.37
C ASN A 381 14.36 23.78 -21.28
N VAL A 382 14.63 22.50 -21.00
CA VAL A 382 14.13 21.36 -21.77
C VAL A 382 13.63 20.27 -20.83
N LEU A 383 12.49 19.69 -21.17
CA LEU A 383 11.93 18.48 -20.55
C LEU A 383 12.19 17.30 -21.50
N VAL A 384 13.07 16.40 -21.09
CA VAL A 384 13.44 15.18 -21.84
C VAL A 384 12.68 13.99 -21.28
N HIS A 385 12.04 13.19 -22.15
CA HIS A 385 11.43 11.94 -21.78
C HIS A 385 12.48 10.83 -21.84
N VAL A 386 13.00 10.39 -20.69
CA VAL A 386 14.17 9.51 -20.58
C VAL A 386 13.81 8.03 -20.52
N LYS A 387 12.66 7.72 -19.92
CA LYS A 387 12.19 6.35 -19.76
C LYS A 387 10.69 6.25 -19.93
N SER A 388 10.24 5.24 -20.69
CA SER A 388 8.86 4.76 -20.69
C SER A 388 8.82 3.25 -20.80
N ASN A 389 7.96 2.60 -20.00
CA ASN A 389 7.67 1.18 -20.12
C ASN A 389 6.31 0.90 -20.78
N LEU A 390 5.54 1.95 -21.10
CA LEU A 390 4.15 1.85 -21.55
C LEU A 390 3.92 2.51 -22.91
N SER A 391 4.88 3.29 -23.40
CA SER A 391 4.84 3.95 -24.70
C SER A 391 6.25 4.10 -25.29
N ASN A 392 6.36 4.56 -26.51
CA ASN A 392 7.61 5.06 -27.06
C ASN A 392 8.02 6.37 -26.33
N LEU A 393 9.34 6.62 -26.28
CA LEU A 393 9.84 7.89 -25.77
C LEU A 393 9.32 9.04 -26.65
N GLN A 394 8.87 10.09 -25.98
CA GLN A 394 8.34 11.27 -26.66
C GLN A 394 9.44 12.30 -26.93
N HIS A 395 9.28 13.10 -27.97
CA HIS A 395 10.17 14.22 -28.25
C HIS A 395 10.31 15.14 -27.04
N SER A 396 11.51 15.68 -26.85
CA SER A 396 11.77 16.66 -25.81
C SER A 396 11.00 17.95 -26.07
N LEU A 397 10.65 18.64 -24.97
CA LEU A 397 9.87 19.87 -25.00
C LEU A 397 10.70 21.01 -24.43
N GLY A 398 10.81 22.10 -25.17
CA GLY A 398 11.31 23.34 -24.61
C GLY A 398 10.29 23.97 -23.66
N TYR A 399 10.75 24.70 -22.65
CA TYR A 399 9.91 25.53 -21.80
C TYR A 399 10.69 26.76 -21.30
N LYS A 400 9.96 27.76 -20.89
CA LYS A 400 10.54 29.02 -20.39
C LYS A 400 9.84 29.46 -19.11
N ILE A 401 10.64 29.88 -18.13
CA ILE A 401 10.18 30.56 -16.92
C ILE A 401 10.72 31.98 -17.02
N TYR A 402 9.83 32.94 -16.94
CA TYR A 402 10.17 34.38 -17.05
C TYR A 402 10.50 34.94 -15.67
N SER A 403 11.09 36.14 -15.65
CA SER A 403 11.49 36.82 -14.42
C SER A 403 10.30 37.23 -13.52
N ASP A 404 9.11 37.33 -14.07
CA ASP A 404 7.85 37.60 -13.38
C ASP A 404 7.19 36.33 -12.83
N GLY A 405 7.84 35.14 -13.01
CA GLY A 405 7.32 33.84 -12.57
C GLY A 405 6.36 33.17 -13.57
N SER A 406 6.03 33.84 -14.70
CA SER A 406 5.19 33.20 -15.72
C SER A 406 5.90 32.02 -16.39
N PHE A 407 5.12 31.05 -16.84
CA PHE A 407 5.62 29.80 -17.44
C PHE A 407 4.95 29.59 -18.81
N ASN A 408 5.75 29.25 -19.81
CA ASN A 408 5.23 28.85 -21.11
C ASN A 408 5.90 27.56 -21.62
N TRP A 409 5.08 26.63 -22.12
CA TRP A 409 5.57 25.54 -22.94
C TRP A 409 6.08 26.07 -24.28
N GLY A 410 7.20 25.53 -24.70
CA GLY A 410 7.75 25.78 -26.04
C GLY A 410 7.41 24.69 -27.04
N THR A 411 8.18 24.66 -28.10
CA THR A 411 8.05 23.64 -29.16
C THR A 411 8.77 22.34 -28.83
N GLN A 412 8.57 21.34 -29.66
CA GLN A 412 9.41 20.14 -29.70
C GLN A 412 10.85 20.52 -30.06
N VAL A 413 11.79 19.89 -29.37
CA VAL A 413 13.22 20.09 -29.55
C VAL A 413 13.96 18.74 -29.63
N SER A 414 15.15 18.73 -30.21
CA SER A 414 15.90 17.51 -30.48
C SER A 414 16.98 17.19 -29.43
N TYR A 415 16.80 17.68 -28.18
CA TYR A 415 17.74 17.39 -27.11
C TYR A 415 17.47 16.04 -26.45
N ASN A 416 18.53 15.38 -25.99
CA ASN A 416 18.49 14.16 -25.19
C ASN A 416 19.07 14.41 -23.79
N GLU A 417 19.06 13.39 -22.95
CA GLU A 417 19.54 13.47 -21.57
C GLU A 417 21.02 13.85 -21.43
N ASN A 418 21.86 13.43 -22.40
CA ASN A 418 23.31 13.71 -22.37
C ASN A 418 23.58 15.20 -22.66
N ASP A 419 22.80 15.83 -23.53
CA ASP A 419 22.91 17.26 -23.85
C ASP A 419 22.68 18.11 -22.58
N ILE A 420 21.70 17.75 -21.77
CA ILE A 420 21.39 18.42 -20.49
C ILE A 420 22.52 18.26 -19.47
N ILE A 421 23.04 17.04 -19.30
CA ILE A 421 24.04 16.72 -18.29
C ILE A 421 25.40 17.38 -18.63
N ILE A 422 25.79 17.36 -19.88
CA ILE A 422 27.05 17.98 -20.35
C ILE A 422 26.97 19.51 -20.21
N GLY A 423 25.84 20.10 -20.60
CA GLY A 423 25.61 21.53 -20.49
C GLY A 423 25.80 22.08 -19.08
N GLU A 424 25.31 21.37 -18.05
CA GLU A 424 25.46 21.79 -16.65
C GLU A 424 26.89 21.58 -16.09
N SER A 425 27.61 20.56 -16.56
CA SER A 425 29.01 20.37 -16.15
C SER A 425 29.93 21.44 -16.71
N ASN A 426 29.66 21.99 -17.88
CA ASN A 426 30.41 23.08 -18.47
C ASN A 426 30.10 24.43 -17.84
N ALA A 427 28.83 24.69 -17.46
CA ALA A 427 28.43 25.91 -16.74
C ALA A 427 29.06 26.04 -15.33
N LYS A 428 29.55 24.95 -14.74
CA LYS A 428 30.25 24.96 -13.44
C LYS A 428 31.77 25.15 -13.55
N ARG A 429 32.33 25.15 -14.77
CA ARG A 429 33.76 25.32 -15.02
C ARG A 429 34.15 26.75 -15.46
N ASN A 430 33.16 27.58 -15.74
CA ASN A 430 33.28 29.01 -15.99
C ASN A 430 32.68 29.81 -14.82
#